data_853e1bb9b0abac42141afaa2833f9c5f
#
_entry.id   853e1bb9b0abac42141afaa2833f9c5f
#
_cell.length_a   1.000
_cell.length_b   1.000
_cell.length_c   1.000
_cell.angle_alpha   90.00
_cell.angle_beta   90.00
_cell.angle_gamma   90.00
#
_symmetry.space_group_name_H-M   'P 1'
#
loop_
_entity.id
_entity.type
_entity.pdbx_description
1 polymer ?
#
loop_
_entity_poly.entity_id
_entity_poly.type
_entity_poly.pdbx_seq_one_letter_code
_entity_poly.pdbx_strand_id
1 'polypeptide(L)'
;MRRQKRVIFWLSGAARGKLVATALMVALVVIVFTNQLPAAKTWTYWTLPLSGKVIVLDPGHGGPDGGAESREGLQEKEVTLQISKYLRAFLEEAGATVVLTRATDTDLASPATRGLSRRKSEDLKARAAIVRDTNPDLFLSIHLNAIPSARWFGPQTFYTLNHEGNPALAWFIQEELRTAVVDTHRQPKRIRNIYVLERSEVPTALVEVGFLSNETEAANLARDDYQKQLAAAIYRGLLRYASGEQAPIEPTAGDNDPSAPETGPPSGSEEGSSEEPQPHS
;
A
#
# COMPACT_ATOMS: atom_id res chain seq x y z
N MET A 1 -53.74 -11.08 -66.96
CA MET A 1 -52.27 -11.15 -66.89
C MET A 1 -51.66 -9.78 -66.62
N ARG A 2 -51.21 -9.49 -65.36
CA ARG A 2 -50.54 -8.20 -65.06
C ARG A 2 -49.03 -8.35 -65.38
N ARG A 3 -48.55 -7.60 -66.36
CA ARG A 3 -47.13 -7.48 -66.72
C ARG A 3 -46.43 -6.74 -65.60
N GLN A 4 -45.53 -7.43 -64.89
CA GLN A 4 -44.60 -6.78 -63.94
C GLN A 4 -43.60 -5.92 -64.71
N LYS A 5 -43.61 -4.63 -64.49
CA LYS A 5 -42.57 -3.72 -64.99
C LYS A 5 -41.29 -3.91 -64.18
N ARG A 6 -40.25 -4.45 -64.80
CA ARG A 6 -38.90 -4.48 -64.19
C ARG A 6 -38.28 -3.08 -64.34
N VAL A 7 -38.04 -2.44 -63.19
CA VAL A 7 -37.26 -1.19 -63.08
C VAL A 7 -35.81 -1.54 -63.06
N ILE A 8 -35.02 -1.17 -64.06
CA ILE A 8 -33.57 -1.38 -64.09
C ILE A 8 -32.91 -0.05 -63.72
N PHE A 9 -32.23 0.00 -62.61
CA PHE A 9 -31.46 1.16 -62.18
C PHE A 9 -30.03 1.10 -62.78
N TRP A 10 -29.76 2.05 -63.71
CA TRP A 10 -28.40 2.27 -64.23
C TRP A 10 -27.65 3.25 -63.34
N LEU A 11 -26.71 2.77 -62.52
CA LEU A 11 -25.80 3.61 -61.74
C LEU A 11 -24.65 4.07 -62.66
N SER A 12 -24.43 5.36 -62.74
CA SER A 12 -23.26 5.92 -63.44
C SER A 12 -21.97 5.53 -62.74
N GLY A 13 -20.83 5.47 -63.44
CA GLY A 13 -19.54 5.14 -62.84
C GLY A 13 -19.20 6.00 -61.61
N ALA A 14 -19.55 7.29 -61.65
CA ALA A 14 -19.39 8.22 -60.54
C ALA A 14 -20.28 7.86 -59.33
N ALA A 15 -21.52 7.36 -59.55
CA ALA A 15 -22.41 6.93 -58.49
C ALA A 15 -21.94 5.64 -57.83
N ARG A 16 -21.38 4.69 -58.62
CA ARG A 16 -20.74 3.47 -58.09
C ARG A 16 -19.52 3.81 -57.20
N GLY A 17 -18.65 4.74 -57.62
CA GLY A 17 -17.51 5.20 -56.85
C GLY A 17 -17.92 5.82 -55.51
N LYS A 18 -18.97 6.65 -55.51
CA LYS A 18 -19.52 7.23 -54.26
C LYS A 18 -20.07 6.16 -53.31
N LEU A 19 -20.80 5.17 -53.82
CA LEU A 19 -21.32 4.05 -52.99
C LEU A 19 -20.20 3.21 -52.36
N VAL A 20 -19.16 2.90 -53.14
CA VAL A 20 -17.99 2.16 -52.61
C VAL A 20 -17.27 2.99 -51.55
N ALA A 21 -17.04 4.28 -51.76
CA ALA A 21 -16.41 5.16 -50.80
C ALA A 21 -17.23 5.26 -49.49
N THR A 22 -18.57 5.39 -49.61
CA THR A 22 -19.47 5.40 -48.44
C THR A 22 -19.43 4.06 -47.69
N ALA A 23 -19.45 2.94 -48.42
CA ALA A 23 -19.37 1.60 -47.79
C ALA A 23 -18.04 1.39 -47.07
N LEU A 24 -16.91 1.85 -47.64
CA LEU A 24 -15.59 1.79 -46.99
C LEU A 24 -15.53 2.69 -45.77
N MET A 25 -16.13 3.87 -45.81
CA MET A 25 -16.19 4.76 -44.66
C MET A 25 -17.01 4.15 -43.52
N VAL A 26 -18.18 3.58 -43.83
CA VAL A 26 -19.02 2.89 -42.84
C VAL A 26 -18.28 1.68 -42.25
N ALA A 27 -17.60 0.89 -43.09
CA ALA A 27 -16.78 -0.24 -42.61
C ALA A 27 -15.64 0.23 -41.69
N LEU A 28 -14.97 1.33 -42.03
CA LEU A 28 -13.94 1.93 -41.19
C LEU A 28 -14.50 2.38 -39.82
N VAL A 29 -15.66 3.04 -39.84
CA VAL A 29 -16.34 3.48 -38.60
C VAL A 29 -16.72 2.26 -37.76
N VAL A 30 -17.28 1.21 -38.35
CA VAL A 30 -17.63 -0.04 -37.66
C VAL A 30 -16.37 -0.69 -37.08
N ILE A 31 -15.25 -0.76 -37.83
CA ILE A 31 -13.97 -1.28 -37.37
C ILE A 31 -13.44 -0.45 -36.19
N VAL A 32 -13.55 0.87 -36.23
CA VAL A 32 -13.14 1.76 -35.15
C VAL A 32 -14.00 1.56 -33.89
N PHE A 33 -15.29 1.32 -34.03
CA PHE A 33 -16.21 1.09 -32.90
C PHE A 33 -16.20 -0.36 -32.37
N THR A 34 -15.93 -1.35 -33.23
CA THR A 34 -15.94 -2.78 -32.82
C THR A 34 -14.57 -3.27 -32.36
N ASN A 35 -13.47 -2.80 -32.98
CA ASN A 35 -12.15 -2.96 -32.39
C ASN A 35 -12.04 -1.92 -31.28
N GLN A 36 -12.21 -2.34 -30.04
CA GLN A 36 -11.93 -1.52 -28.84
C GLN A 36 -10.51 -0.96 -28.99
N LEU A 37 -10.38 0.18 -29.67
CA LEU A 37 -9.13 0.92 -29.68
C LEU A 37 -8.75 1.16 -28.21
N PRO A 38 -7.48 1.04 -27.85
CA PRO A 38 -7.02 1.28 -26.46
C PRO A 38 -7.39 2.67 -25.92
N ALA A 39 -7.98 3.55 -26.77
CA ALA A 39 -8.58 4.81 -26.33
C ALA A 39 -9.64 4.64 -25.21
N ALA A 40 -10.40 3.54 -25.18
CA ALA A 40 -11.31 3.27 -24.08
C ALA A 40 -10.56 3.07 -22.74
N LYS A 41 -9.30 2.62 -22.76
CA LYS A 41 -8.46 2.56 -21.58
C LYS A 41 -7.85 3.91 -21.19
N THR A 42 -7.67 4.83 -22.13
CA THR A 42 -7.11 6.17 -21.83
C THR A 42 -8.07 7.06 -21.06
N TRP A 43 -9.38 6.88 -21.18
CA TRP A 43 -10.36 7.66 -20.40
C TRP A 43 -10.39 7.27 -18.92
N THR A 44 -9.99 6.04 -18.57
CA THR A 44 -9.87 5.59 -17.18
C THR A 44 -8.67 6.23 -16.46
N TYR A 45 -7.68 6.72 -17.18
CA TYR A 45 -6.52 7.43 -16.59
C TYR A 45 -6.82 8.89 -16.19
N TRP A 46 -7.96 9.44 -16.60
CA TRP A 46 -8.40 10.79 -16.18
C TRP A 46 -9.26 10.77 -14.91
N THR A 47 -9.69 9.60 -14.45
CA THR A 47 -10.23 9.48 -13.09
C THR A 47 -9.04 9.46 -12.14
N LEU A 48 -8.98 10.39 -11.20
CA LEU A 48 -8.01 10.36 -10.11
C LEU A 48 -8.35 9.16 -9.21
N PRO A 49 -7.60 8.04 -9.24
CA PRO A 49 -8.03 6.78 -8.61
C PRO A 49 -8.21 6.89 -7.09
N LEU A 50 -7.56 7.90 -6.50
CA LEU A 50 -7.61 8.18 -5.07
C LEU A 50 -8.57 9.31 -4.71
N SER A 51 -9.19 9.98 -5.69
CA SER A 51 -10.12 11.07 -5.43
C SER A 51 -11.35 10.59 -4.64
N GLY A 52 -11.63 11.26 -3.54
CA GLY A 52 -12.73 10.92 -2.63
C GLY A 52 -12.48 9.68 -1.75
N LYS A 53 -11.32 9.03 -1.86
CA LYS A 53 -10.93 7.92 -0.99
C LYS A 53 -10.53 8.42 0.38
N VAL A 54 -10.88 7.68 1.41
CA VAL A 54 -10.43 7.89 2.79
C VAL A 54 -9.30 6.90 3.08
N ILE A 55 -8.14 7.40 3.48
CA ILE A 55 -6.95 6.60 3.73
C ILE A 55 -6.45 6.86 5.15
N VAL A 56 -6.28 5.81 5.93
CA VAL A 56 -5.60 5.91 7.23
C VAL A 56 -4.14 5.57 7.07
N LEU A 57 -3.26 6.45 7.54
CA LEU A 57 -1.83 6.20 7.67
C LEU A 57 -1.47 6.11 9.14
N ASP A 58 -0.72 5.09 9.49
CA ASP A 58 -0.28 4.78 10.83
C ASP A 58 1.25 4.89 10.93
N PRO A 59 1.79 6.04 11.32
CA PRO A 59 3.22 6.15 11.63
C PRO A 59 3.54 5.31 12.87
N GLY A 60 4.33 4.26 12.71
CA GLY A 60 4.70 3.36 13.80
C GLY A 60 5.32 4.07 14.99
N HIS A 61 5.10 3.52 16.20
CA HIS A 61 5.64 4.05 17.46
C HIS A 61 5.19 5.47 17.81
N GLY A 62 5.89 6.15 18.72
CA GLY A 62 5.62 7.53 19.11
C GLY A 62 5.71 7.75 20.62
N GLY A 63 5.96 9.00 21.02
CA GLY A 63 6.14 9.39 22.42
C GLY A 63 7.27 8.59 23.10
N PRO A 64 6.99 7.90 24.24
CA PRO A 64 8.00 7.11 24.94
C PRO A 64 8.49 5.86 24.18
N ASP A 65 7.70 5.36 23.22
CA ASP A 65 8.11 4.24 22.34
C ASP A 65 8.85 4.79 21.12
N GLY A 66 10.17 4.77 21.15
CA GLY A 66 11.03 5.22 20.05
C GLY A 66 11.03 4.28 18.85
N GLY A 67 10.59 3.01 19.02
CA GLY A 67 10.82 1.94 18.07
C GLY A 67 12.28 1.53 18.01
N ALA A 68 12.73 1.10 16.84
CA ALA A 68 14.14 0.82 16.58
C ALA A 68 14.98 2.11 16.60
N GLU A 69 16.27 1.96 16.87
CA GLU A 69 17.23 3.07 16.89
C GLU A 69 18.51 2.68 16.15
N SER A 70 19.02 3.58 15.31
CA SER A 70 20.33 3.40 14.67
C SER A 70 21.47 3.64 15.65
N ARG A 71 22.69 3.30 15.24
CA ARG A 71 23.89 3.59 16.06
C ARG A 71 24.10 5.08 16.32
N GLU A 72 23.66 5.92 15.40
CA GLU A 72 23.78 7.39 15.44
C GLU A 72 22.60 8.03 16.19
N GLY A 73 21.67 7.24 16.74
CA GLY A 73 20.56 7.73 17.54
C GLY A 73 19.32 8.13 16.73
N LEU A 74 19.24 7.78 15.42
CA LEU A 74 18.04 8.00 14.62
C LEU A 74 16.95 7.03 15.07
N GLN A 75 15.81 7.54 15.52
CA GLN A 75 14.69 6.74 16.00
C GLN A 75 13.65 6.47 14.92
N GLU A 76 13.12 5.26 14.92
CA GLU A 76 12.08 4.81 13.99
C GLU A 76 10.87 5.74 13.99
N LYS A 77 10.38 6.15 15.15
CA LYS A 77 9.20 7.02 15.31
C LYS A 77 9.31 8.35 14.56
N GLU A 78 10.53 8.90 14.42
CA GLU A 78 10.77 10.17 13.74
C GLU A 78 10.65 10.00 12.23
N VAL A 79 11.30 8.96 11.70
CA VAL A 79 11.34 8.67 10.27
C VAL A 79 9.95 8.26 9.76
N THR A 80 9.26 7.36 10.50
CA THR A 80 7.91 6.90 10.13
C THR A 80 6.91 8.05 10.10
N LEU A 81 6.98 8.98 11.06
CA LEU A 81 6.13 10.16 11.10
C LEU A 81 6.40 11.07 9.89
N GLN A 82 7.68 11.30 9.57
CA GLN A 82 8.03 12.20 8.49
C GLN A 82 7.65 11.63 7.11
N ILE A 83 7.91 10.34 6.86
CA ILE A 83 7.49 9.66 5.63
C ILE A 83 5.95 9.70 5.50
N SER A 84 5.22 9.44 6.59
CA SER A 84 3.76 9.50 6.59
C SER A 84 3.23 10.90 6.27
N LYS A 85 3.90 11.97 6.72
CA LYS A 85 3.55 13.35 6.36
C LYS A 85 3.76 13.65 4.87
N TYR A 86 4.86 13.17 4.27
CA TYR A 86 5.08 13.30 2.82
C TYR A 86 4.05 12.51 2.03
N LEU A 87 3.80 11.27 2.44
CA LEU A 87 2.79 10.42 1.79
C LEU A 87 1.40 11.06 1.88
N ARG A 88 1.03 11.61 3.04
CA ARG A 88 -0.21 12.37 3.20
C ARG A 88 -0.33 13.50 2.19
N ALA A 89 0.74 14.30 2.04
CA ALA A 89 0.72 15.43 1.09
C ALA A 89 0.47 14.96 -0.36
N PHE A 90 1.11 13.88 -0.81
CA PHE A 90 0.88 13.31 -2.14
C PHE A 90 -0.55 12.78 -2.31
N LEU A 91 -1.09 12.13 -1.29
CA LEU A 91 -2.44 11.57 -1.32
C LEU A 91 -3.51 12.67 -1.32
N GLU A 92 -3.35 13.69 -0.50
CA GLU A 92 -4.25 14.85 -0.45
C GLU A 92 -4.22 15.65 -1.76
N GLU A 93 -3.05 15.80 -2.40
CA GLU A 93 -2.92 16.41 -3.73
C GLU A 93 -3.65 15.59 -4.81
N ALA A 94 -3.70 14.26 -4.65
CA ALA A 94 -4.47 13.36 -5.51
C ALA A 94 -5.98 13.31 -5.19
N GLY A 95 -6.46 14.12 -4.25
CA GLY A 95 -7.86 14.25 -3.88
C GLY A 95 -8.37 13.25 -2.84
N ALA A 96 -7.47 12.53 -2.15
CA ALA A 96 -7.84 11.67 -1.04
C ALA A 96 -8.03 12.47 0.26
N THR A 97 -8.82 11.94 1.17
CA THR A 97 -8.86 12.38 2.57
C THR A 97 -7.94 11.49 3.39
N VAL A 98 -6.99 12.08 4.11
CA VAL A 98 -6.00 11.30 4.87
C VAL A 98 -6.13 11.55 6.36
N VAL A 99 -6.26 10.47 7.12
CA VAL A 99 -6.25 10.46 8.58
C VAL A 99 -4.95 9.83 9.06
N LEU A 100 -4.19 10.56 9.87
CA LEU A 100 -3.01 10.02 10.55
C LEU A 100 -3.43 9.51 11.92
N THR A 101 -2.97 8.33 12.34
CA THR A 101 -3.20 7.84 13.71
C THR A 101 -2.51 8.73 14.74
N ARG A 102 -1.36 9.31 14.39
CA ARG A 102 -0.68 10.39 15.11
C ARG A 102 -0.07 11.39 14.13
N ALA A 103 -0.13 12.67 14.43
CA ALA A 103 0.43 13.76 13.62
C ALA A 103 1.68 14.40 14.24
N THR A 104 2.01 14.02 15.47
CA THR A 104 3.15 14.49 16.27
C THR A 104 3.88 13.33 16.93
N ASP A 105 4.99 13.61 17.64
CA ASP A 105 5.70 12.59 18.42
C ASP A 105 4.95 12.32 19.74
N THR A 106 3.85 11.58 19.63
CA THR A 106 3.01 11.13 20.76
C THR A 106 2.60 9.70 20.58
N ASP A 107 2.40 8.97 21.68
CA ASP A 107 1.58 7.76 21.69
C ASP A 107 0.11 8.13 21.98
N LEU A 108 -0.79 7.20 21.81
CA LEU A 108 -2.24 7.38 22.01
C LEU A 108 -2.71 6.80 23.37
N ALA A 109 -1.77 6.38 24.22
CA ALA A 109 -2.09 5.88 25.55
C ALA A 109 -2.55 7.02 26.47
N SER A 110 -3.39 6.71 27.45
CA SER A 110 -3.82 7.67 28.44
C SER A 110 -2.61 8.30 29.16
N PRO A 111 -2.61 9.62 29.42
CA PRO A 111 -1.57 10.27 30.20
C PRO A 111 -1.42 9.69 31.63
N ALA A 112 -2.46 9.05 32.15
CA ALA A 112 -2.45 8.39 33.45
C ALA A 112 -1.76 7.02 33.42
N THR A 113 -1.63 6.36 32.26
CA THR A 113 -1.06 5.03 32.11
C THR A 113 0.45 5.07 32.34
N ARG A 114 0.94 4.21 33.22
CA ARG A 114 2.35 4.06 33.57
C ARG A 114 2.90 2.74 33.04
N GLY A 115 4.18 2.74 32.65
CA GLY A 115 4.91 1.59 32.12
C GLY A 115 4.76 1.41 30.63
N LEU A 116 5.88 1.18 29.93
CA LEU A 116 5.96 1.13 28.46
C LEU A 116 5.04 0.05 27.87
N SER A 117 5.01 -1.15 28.45
CA SER A 117 4.20 -2.27 27.94
C SER A 117 2.70 -1.95 27.96
N ARG A 118 2.19 -1.37 29.06
CA ARG A 118 0.78 -0.97 29.14
C ARG A 118 0.45 0.16 28.18
N ARG A 119 1.33 1.17 28.10
CA ARG A 119 1.18 2.27 27.14
C ARG A 119 1.12 1.74 25.71
N LYS A 120 2.04 0.85 25.34
CA LYS A 120 2.06 0.21 23.99
C LYS A 120 0.76 -0.55 23.71
N SER A 121 0.26 -1.30 24.69
CA SER A 121 -1.03 -2.01 24.52
C SER A 121 -2.21 -1.06 24.32
N GLU A 122 -2.28 0.05 25.07
CA GLU A 122 -3.32 1.07 24.89
C GLU A 122 -3.18 1.80 23.56
N ASP A 123 -1.95 2.18 23.17
CA ASP A 123 -1.64 2.83 21.91
C ASP A 123 -2.10 1.98 20.72
N LEU A 124 -1.74 0.70 20.68
CA LEU A 124 -2.17 -0.21 19.62
C LEU A 124 -3.70 -0.37 19.56
N LYS A 125 -4.38 -0.41 20.70
CA LYS A 125 -5.85 -0.44 20.75
C LYS A 125 -6.47 0.83 20.22
N ALA A 126 -5.90 1.98 20.58
CA ALA A 126 -6.37 3.27 20.09
C ALA A 126 -6.16 3.44 18.58
N ARG A 127 -5.01 2.98 18.02
CA ARG A 127 -4.76 2.95 16.57
C ARG A 127 -5.79 2.08 15.84
N ALA A 128 -6.04 0.87 16.34
CA ALA A 128 -7.07 -0.02 15.78
C ALA A 128 -8.48 0.60 15.86
N ALA A 129 -8.77 1.34 16.94
CA ALA A 129 -10.05 2.04 17.07
C ALA A 129 -10.17 3.17 16.03
N ILE A 130 -9.10 3.95 15.79
CA ILE A 130 -9.10 4.98 14.74
C ILE A 130 -9.40 4.37 13.37
N VAL A 131 -8.75 3.25 13.02
CA VAL A 131 -8.99 2.56 11.74
C VAL A 131 -10.45 2.13 11.64
N ARG A 132 -10.98 1.44 12.66
CA ARG A 132 -12.37 0.99 12.70
C ARG A 132 -13.37 2.15 12.60
N ASP A 133 -13.18 3.19 13.42
CA ASP A 133 -14.13 4.30 13.54
C ASP A 133 -14.09 5.24 12.32
N THR A 134 -12.94 5.31 11.63
CA THR A 134 -12.78 6.01 10.36
C THR A 134 -13.42 5.25 9.20
N ASN A 135 -13.44 3.91 9.27
CA ASN A 135 -13.88 3.02 8.19
C ASN A 135 -13.30 3.44 6.82
N PRO A 136 -11.97 3.45 6.65
CA PRO A 136 -11.32 3.97 5.46
C PRO A 136 -11.45 3.03 4.26
N ASP A 137 -11.10 3.52 3.07
CA ASP A 137 -10.93 2.67 1.88
C ASP A 137 -9.61 1.88 1.90
N LEU A 138 -8.59 2.40 2.56
CA LEU A 138 -7.25 1.81 2.66
C LEU A 138 -6.61 2.15 4.01
N PHE A 139 -5.84 1.21 4.53
CA PHE A 139 -5.04 1.42 5.74
C PHE A 139 -3.58 1.00 5.51
N LEU A 140 -2.63 1.86 5.87
CA LEU A 140 -1.19 1.58 5.81
C LEU A 140 -0.51 1.88 7.13
N SER A 141 0.26 0.92 7.63
CA SER A 141 1.18 1.12 8.76
C SER A 141 2.61 1.24 8.24
N ILE A 142 3.33 2.28 8.64
CA ILE A 142 4.68 2.61 8.18
C ILE A 142 5.65 2.37 9.33
N HIS A 143 6.64 1.50 9.09
CA HIS A 143 7.62 1.05 10.07
C HIS A 143 9.04 1.02 9.50
N LEU A 144 10.00 0.76 10.38
CA LEU A 144 11.40 0.49 10.06
C LEU A 144 11.84 -0.79 10.76
N ASN A 145 12.56 -1.62 10.04
CA ASN A 145 13.06 -2.87 10.56
C ASN A 145 14.38 -2.66 11.34
N ALA A 146 14.61 -3.49 12.33
CA ALA A 146 15.90 -3.60 13.00
C ALA A 146 16.16 -5.04 13.40
N ILE A 147 17.09 -5.68 12.71
CA ILE A 147 17.53 -7.04 12.99
C ILE A 147 18.97 -6.95 13.49
N PRO A 148 19.43 -7.81 14.43
CA PRO A 148 20.82 -7.79 14.91
C PRO A 148 21.84 -8.24 13.84
N SER A 149 21.77 -7.67 12.64
CA SER A 149 22.69 -7.93 11.55
C SER A 149 22.65 -6.77 10.55
N ALA A 150 23.75 -6.07 10.38
CA ALA A 150 23.89 -4.95 9.46
C ALA A 150 23.88 -5.35 7.96
N ARG A 151 23.86 -6.65 7.64
CA ARG A 151 23.85 -7.13 6.26
C ARG A 151 22.48 -6.98 5.56
N TRP A 152 21.41 -6.87 6.34
CA TRP A 152 20.05 -6.75 5.80
C TRP A 152 19.80 -5.31 5.35
N PHE A 153 19.17 -5.18 4.18
CA PHE A 153 18.82 -3.89 3.60
C PHE A 153 17.59 -4.00 2.69
N GLY A 154 17.04 -2.85 2.33
CA GLY A 154 15.94 -2.69 1.40
C GLY A 154 14.56 -2.83 2.05
N PRO A 155 13.56 -2.10 1.51
CA PRO A 155 12.20 -2.12 2.03
C PRO A 155 11.53 -3.47 1.85
N GLN A 156 10.61 -3.80 2.75
CA GLN A 156 9.77 -4.98 2.65
C GLN A 156 8.34 -4.68 3.08
N THR A 157 7.39 -4.99 2.21
CA THR A 157 5.97 -4.84 2.52
C THR A 157 5.39 -6.15 3.01
N PHE A 158 4.64 -6.07 4.10
CA PHE A 158 3.98 -7.21 4.72
C PHE A 158 2.46 -7.08 4.63
N TYR A 159 1.78 -8.23 4.61
CA TYR A 159 0.33 -8.31 4.57
C TYR A 159 -0.23 -9.46 5.41
N THR A 160 -1.46 -9.32 5.86
CA THR A 160 -2.26 -10.35 6.53
C THR A 160 -3.32 -10.89 5.57
N LEU A 161 -3.93 -12.04 5.87
CA LEU A 161 -4.95 -12.66 5.01
C LEU A 161 -6.39 -12.36 5.43
N ASN A 162 -6.60 -11.39 6.31
CA ASN A 162 -7.93 -10.99 6.77
C ASN A 162 -8.74 -10.18 5.73
N HIS A 163 -8.11 -9.75 4.64
CA HIS A 163 -8.77 -9.09 3.52
C HIS A 163 -8.16 -9.53 2.19
N GLU A 164 -9.00 -9.82 1.18
CA GLU A 164 -8.56 -10.34 -0.13
C GLU A 164 -7.68 -9.35 -0.94
N GLY A 165 -7.84 -8.05 -0.71
CA GLY A 165 -7.05 -7.01 -1.36
C GLY A 165 -5.63 -6.84 -0.81
N ASN A 166 -5.32 -7.40 0.37
CA ASN A 166 -4.03 -7.16 1.03
C ASN A 166 -2.82 -7.63 0.22
N PRO A 167 -2.82 -8.84 -0.39
CA PRO A 167 -1.68 -9.29 -1.18
C PRO A 167 -1.39 -8.37 -2.38
N ALA A 168 -2.45 -7.93 -3.09
CA ALA A 168 -2.30 -7.03 -4.24
C ALA A 168 -1.78 -5.66 -3.83
N LEU A 169 -2.31 -5.08 -2.76
CA LEU A 169 -1.85 -3.82 -2.20
C LEU A 169 -0.36 -3.90 -1.82
N ALA A 170 0.03 -4.94 -1.09
CA ALA A 170 1.42 -5.15 -0.70
C ALA A 170 2.34 -5.34 -1.90
N TRP A 171 1.87 -6.04 -2.94
CA TRP A 171 2.64 -6.27 -4.16
C TRP A 171 2.94 -4.96 -4.89
N PHE A 172 1.94 -4.11 -5.13
CA PHE A 172 2.15 -2.83 -5.83
C PHE A 172 3.08 -1.89 -5.06
N ILE A 173 2.94 -1.81 -3.74
CA ILE A 173 3.83 -0.99 -2.91
C ILE A 173 5.26 -1.53 -2.96
N GLN A 174 5.45 -2.84 -2.79
CA GLN A 174 6.77 -3.47 -2.85
C GLN A 174 7.45 -3.27 -4.20
N GLU A 175 6.70 -3.42 -5.30
CA GLU A 175 7.24 -3.28 -6.65
C GLU A 175 7.74 -1.86 -6.91
N GLU A 176 6.98 -0.84 -6.49
CA GLU A 176 7.39 0.56 -6.63
C GLU A 176 8.61 0.91 -5.75
N LEU A 177 8.65 0.40 -4.52
CA LEU A 177 9.80 0.58 -3.63
C LEU A 177 11.06 -0.08 -4.20
N ARG A 178 10.91 -1.30 -4.73
CA ARG A 178 12.00 -2.08 -5.31
C ARG A 178 12.56 -1.45 -6.57
N THR A 179 11.72 -0.97 -7.46
CA THR A 179 12.14 -0.47 -8.78
C THR A 179 12.58 0.98 -8.77
N ALA A 180 12.02 1.80 -7.88
CA ALA A 180 12.24 3.25 -7.91
C ALA A 180 13.15 3.79 -6.81
N VAL A 181 13.41 3.02 -5.74
CA VAL A 181 14.20 3.52 -4.59
C VAL A 181 15.39 2.65 -4.28
N VAL A 182 15.18 1.34 -4.10
CA VAL A 182 16.23 0.41 -3.68
C VAL A 182 16.18 -0.85 -4.53
N ASP A 183 17.24 -1.12 -5.30
CA ASP A 183 17.37 -2.39 -6.03
C ASP A 183 17.51 -3.55 -5.03
N THR A 184 16.43 -4.29 -4.86
CA THR A 184 16.34 -5.43 -3.94
C THR A 184 15.48 -6.54 -4.54
N HIS A 185 15.78 -7.79 -4.18
CA HIS A 185 14.97 -8.94 -4.58
C HIS A 185 13.84 -9.27 -3.60
N ARG A 186 13.62 -8.42 -2.59
CA ARG A 186 12.55 -8.63 -1.61
C ARG A 186 11.18 -8.62 -2.27
N GLN A 187 10.36 -9.58 -1.88
CA GLN A 187 8.97 -9.72 -2.31
C GLN A 187 8.02 -9.38 -1.15
N PRO A 188 6.77 -9.00 -1.40
CA PRO A 188 5.80 -8.85 -0.32
C PRO A 188 5.67 -10.16 0.45
N LYS A 189 5.55 -10.07 1.78
CA LYS A 189 5.55 -11.25 2.64
C LYS A 189 4.34 -11.29 3.54
N ARG A 190 3.76 -12.47 3.71
CA ARG A 190 2.71 -12.69 4.70
C ARG A 190 3.27 -12.54 6.11
N ILE A 191 2.51 -11.88 6.99
CA ILE A 191 2.80 -11.74 8.41
C ILE A 191 1.59 -12.12 9.26
N ARG A 192 1.81 -12.48 10.51
CA ARG A 192 0.79 -12.79 11.51
C ARG A 192 1.08 -12.03 12.81
N ASN A 193 0.10 -11.99 13.70
CA ASN A 193 0.23 -11.43 15.05
C ASN A 193 0.53 -9.92 15.08
N ILE A 194 0.16 -9.18 14.03
CA ILE A 194 0.22 -7.72 14.02
C ILE A 194 -1.16 -7.17 14.40
N TYR A 195 -1.28 -6.73 15.65
CA TYR A 195 -2.55 -6.37 16.29
C TYR A 195 -3.43 -5.42 15.45
N VAL A 196 -2.86 -4.35 14.91
CA VAL A 196 -3.60 -3.32 14.18
C VAL A 196 -4.03 -3.83 12.79
N LEU A 197 -3.15 -4.58 12.09
CA LEU A 197 -3.45 -5.13 10.77
C LEU A 197 -4.54 -6.21 10.85
N GLU A 198 -4.47 -7.10 11.82
CA GLU A 198 -5.43 -8.20 11.95
C GLU A 198 -6.85 -7.75 12.31
N ARG A 199 -6.99 -6.54 12.84
CA ARG A 199 -8.28 -5.91 13.16
C ARG A 199 -8.82 -4.99 12.09
N SER A 200 -8.08 -4.81 11.02
CA SER A 200 -8.53 -4.04 9.87
C SER A 200 -9.48 -4.88 9.01
N GLU A 201 -10.62 -4.34 8.66
CA GLU A 201 -11.61 -4.96 7.76
C GLU A 201 -11.50 -4.42 6.32
N VAL A 202 -10.51 -3.54 6.07
CA VAL A 202 -10.26 -2.92 4.78
C VAL A 202 -8.90 -3.34 4.23
N PRO A 203 -8.62 -3.15 2.92
CA PRO A 203 -7.31 -3.41 2.34
C PRO A 203 -6.21 -2.76 3.17
N THR A 204 -5.24 -3.56 3.63
CA THR A 204 -4.21 -3.10 4.55
C THR A 204 -2.83 -3.70 4.27
N ALA A 205 -1.78 -2.93 4.53
CA ALA A 205 -0.40 -3.39 4.47
C ALA A 205 0.46 -2.71 5.55
N LEU A 206 1.52 -3.39 5.96
CA LEU A 206 2.61 -2.84 6.77
C LEU A 206 3.83 -2.68 5.87
N VAL A 207 4.42 -1.50 5.87
CA VAL A 207 5.57 -1.16 5.04
C VAL A 207 6.77 -0.90 5.93
N GLU A 208 7.71 -1.85 5.95
CA GLU A 208 9.03 -1.66 6.53
C GLU A 208 9.91 -0.96 5.48
N VAL A 209 10.13 0.34 5.63
CA VAL A 209 10.76 1.15 4.59
C VAL A 209 12.28 1.02 4.52
N GLY A 210 12.92 0.30 5.44
CA GLY A 210 14.35 0.01 5.46
C GLY A 210 14.81 -0.50 6.82
N PHE A 211 16.12 -0.68 7.00
CA PHE A 211 16.74 -1.26 8.19
C PHE A 211 17.60 -0.24 8.92
N LEU A 212 17.23 0.15 10.13
CA LEU A 212 18.06 1.01 11.01
C LEU A 212 19.32 0.33 11.52
N SER A 213 19.37 -1.01 11.51
CA SER A 213 20.57 -1.78 11.84
C SER A 213 21.66 -1.75 10.76
N ASN A 214 21.34 -1.28 9.54
CA ASN A 214 22.29 -1.08 8.45
C ASN A 214 22.72 0.39 8.40
N GLU A 215 24.01 0.67 8.60
CA GLU A 215 24.54 2.04 8.69
C GLU A 215 24.29 2.85 7.41
N THR A 216 24.41 2.24 6.23
CA THR A 216 24.15 2.92 4.95
C THR A 216 22.67 3.27 4.79
N GLU A 217 21.77 2.36 5.14
CA GLU A 217 20.34 2.65 5.10
C GLU A 217 19.94 3.67 6.16
N ALA A 218 20.45 3.57 7.38
CA ALA A 218 20.19 4.54 8.44
C ALA A 218 20.62 5.96 8.02
N ALA A 219 21.79 6.10 7.37
CA ALA A 219 22.24 7.36 6.83
C ALA A 219 21.33 7.90 5.72
N ASN A 220 20.82 7.03 4.83
CA ASN A 220 19.85 7.44 3.81
C ASN A 220 18.51 7.81 4.44
N LEU A 221 18.01 7.02 5.39
CA LEU A 221 16.74 7.23 6.09
C LEU A 221 16.72 8.53 6.92
N ALA A 222 17.88 9.03 7.33
CA ALA A 222 18.02 10.34 7.96
C ALA A 222 17.82 11.52 6.98
N ARG A 223 17.85 11.28 5.66
CA ARG A 223 17.79 12.32 4.64
C ARG A 223 16.36 12.59 4.18
N ASP A 224 15.99 13.84 4.14
CA ASP A 224 14.67 14.31 3.74
C ASP A 224 14.29 13.93 2.30
N ASP A 225 15.24 14.04 1.36
CA ASP A 225 15.03 13.68 -0.04
C ASP A 225 14.78 12.17 -0.23
N TYR A 226 15.46 11.32 0.53
CA TYR A 226 15.25 9.88 0.51
C TYR A 226 13.90 9.48 1.11
N GLN A 227 13.50 10.10 2.22
CA GLN A 227 12.18 9.91 2.82
C GLN A 227 11.04 10.30 1.86
N LYS A 228 11.22 11.40 1.09
CA LYS A 228 10.28 11.79 0.03
C LYS A 228 10.23 10.78 -1.11
N GLN A 229 11.37 10.22 -1.51
CA GLN A 229 11.40 9.17 -2.55
C GLN A 229 10.64 7.91 -2.10
N LEU A 230 10.82 7.48 -0.85
CA LEU A 230 10.07 6.38 -0.26
C LEU A 230 8.56 6.66 -0.25
N ALA A 231 8.16 7.84 0.22
CA ALA A 231 6.76 8.25 0.23
C ALA A 231 6.15 8.29 -1.19
N ALA A 232 6.90 8.80 -2.17
CA ALA A 232 6.48 8.84 -3.57
C ALA A 232 6.34 7.43 -4.18
N ALA A 233 7.22 6.49 -3.83
CA ALA A 233 7.12 5.10 -4.27
C ALA A 233 5.86 4.42 -3.67
N ILE A 234 5.61 4.59 -2.36
CA ILE A 234 4.41 4.08 -1.71
C ILE A 234 3.15 4.68 -2.37
N TYR A 235 3.14 5.99 -2.62
CA TYR A 235 2.05 6.69 -3.31
C TYR A 235 1.76 6.08 -4.70
N ARG A 236 2.78 5.81 -5.51
CA ARG A 236 2.59 5.16 -6.82
C ARG A 236 2.03 3.75 -6.70
N GLY A 237 2.48 2.96 -5.71
CA GLY A 237 1.90 1.65 -5.42
C GLY A 237 0.41 1.74 -5.07
N LEU A 238 0.00 2.72 -4.27
CA LEU A 238 -1.40 2.98 -3.95
C LEU A 238 -2.22 3.40 -5.17
N LEU A 239 -1.65 4.24 -6.05
CA LEU A 239 -2.31 4.62 -7.31
C LEU A 239 -2.59 3.42 -8.21
N ARG A 240 -1.59 2.53 -8.38
CA ARG A 240 -1.72 1.30 -9.18
C ARG A 240 -2.80 0.39 -8.60
N TYR A 241 -2.78 0.17 -7.29
CA TYR A 241 -3.81 -0.60 -6.61
C TYR A 241 -5.21 0.01 -6.80
N ALA A 242 -5.37 1.29 -6.54
CA ALA A 242 -6.65 1.99 -6.64
C ALA A 242 -7.16 2.12 -8.09
N SER A 243 -6.27 2.04 -9.09
CA SER A 243 -6.66 2.02 -10.51
C SER A 243 -7.26 0.69 -10.96
N GLY A 244 -7.26 -0.34 -10.11
CA GLY A 244 -7.71 -1.69 -10.44
C GLY A 244 -6.74 -2.46 -11.33
N GLU A 245 -5.47 -2.08 -11.37
CA GLU A 245 -4.43 -2.85 -12.05
C GLU A 245 -4.36 -4.26 -11.44
N GLN A 246 -4.16 -5.26 -12.29
CA GLN A 246 -4.07 -6.65 -11.84
C GLN A 246 -2.64 -6.95 -11.39
N ALA A 247 -2.47 -7.29 -10.11
CA ALA A 247 -1.19 -7.75 -9.60
C ALA A 247 -0.93 -9.18 -10.11
N PRO A 248 0.29 -9.50 -10.60
CA PRO A 248 0.67 -10.85 -11.01
C PRO A 248 0.96 -11.72 -9.77
N ILE A 249 -0.07 -11.89 -8.94
CA ILE A 249 0.04 -12.71 -7.74
C ILE A 249 -0.37 -14.12 -8.13
N GLU A 250 0.61 -15.02 -8.27
CA GLU A 250 0.31 -16.42 -8.20
C GLU A 250 -0.09 -16.75 -6.76
N PRO A 251 -1.12 -17.61 -6.54
CA PRO A 251 -1.41 -18.12 -5.21
C PRO A 251 -0.12 -18.74 -4.67
N THR A 252 0.47 -18.14 -3.65
CA THR A 252 1.78 -18.57 -3.13
C THR A 252 1.70 -20.01 -2.62
N ALA A 253 2.21 -20.93 -3.41
CA ALA A 253 2.52 -22.30 -3.00
C ALA A 253 3.71 -22.37 -2.02
N GLY A 254 4.16 -21.22 -1.47
CA GLY A 254 5.42 -21.04 -0.78
C GLY A 254 5.38 -20.55 0.66
N ASP A 255 4.24 -20.59 1.35
CA ASP A 255 4.15 -20.16 2.76
C ASP A 255 4.76 -21.14 3.79
N ASN A 256 5.48 -22.18 3.33
CA ASN A 256 6.08 -23.20 4.17
C ASN A 256 7.62 -23.19 4.09
N ASP A 257 8.27 -22.03 4.22
CA ASP A 257 9.70 -22.00 4.55
C ASP A 257 9.85 -21.90 6.09
N PRO A 258 10.06 -23.03 6.78
CA PRO A 258 10.27 -23.02 8.23
C PRO A 258 11.64 -22.44 8.63
N SER A 259 12.48 -22.07 7.68
CA SER A 259 13.82 -21.51 7.90
C SER A 259 13.91 -19.99 7.81
N ALA A 260 12.82 -19.31 7.39
CA ALA A 260 12.80 -17.86 7.39
C ALA A 260 12.71 -17.37 8.84
N PRO A 261 13.64 -16.53 9.32
CA PRO A 261 13.52 -15.94 10.66
C PRO A 261 12.19 -15.19 10.76
N GLU A 262 11.45 -15.40 11.82
CA GLU A 262 10.26 -14.61 12.18
C GLU A 262 10.69 -13.17 12.42
N THR A 263 10.73 -12.36 11.37
CA THR A 263 11.11 -10.95 11.41
C THR A 263 9.85 -10.10 11.45
N GLY A 264 9.10 -10.23 12.53
CA GLY A 264 8.16 -9.20 12.96
C GLY A 264 8.86 -8.30 14.00
N PRO A 265 8.41 -7.06 14.22
CA PRO A 265 8.87 -6.29 15.35
C PRO A 265 8.68 -7.12 16.62
N PRO A 266 9.60 -7.08 17.61
CA PRO A 266 9.55 -7.94 18.77
C PRO A 266 8.20 -7.76 19.47
N SER A 267 7.35 -8.77 19.37
CA SER A 267 6.16 -8.87 20.21
C SER A 267 6.69 -8.94 21.64
N GLY A 268 6.35 -7.94 22.46
CA GLY A 268 6.70 -7.95 23.87
C GLY A 268 6.22 -9.27 24.48
N SER A 269 7.16 -10.17 24.78
CA SER A 269 6.92 -11.42 25.45
C SER A 269 6.27 -11.13 26.80
N GLU A 270 5.05 -11.59 26.96
CA GLU A 270 4.47 -11.81 28.28
C GLU A 270 5.21 -12.99 28.94
N GLU A 271 6.22 -12.70 29.73
CA GLU A 271 6.64 -13.59 30.80
C GLU A 271 6.40 -12.87 32.10
N GLY A 272 5.18 -12.99 32.58
CA GLY A 272 4.78 -12.74 33.94
C GLY A 272 4.61 -14.08 34.68
N SER A 273 5.71 -14.74 35.08
CA SER A 273 5.63 -15.78 36.08
C SER A 273 5.43 -15.11 37.45
N SER A 274 4.19 -15.11 37.90
CA SER A 274 3.85 -14.84 39.30
C SER A 274 4.32 -16.01 40.16
N GLU A 275 5.49 -15.88 40.75
CA GLU A 275 5.88 -16.68 41.92
C GLU A 275 5.36 -16.00 43.18
N GLU A 276 4.34 -16.60 43.77
CA GLU A 276 3.76 -16.25 45.07
C GLU A 276 4.71 -16.73 46.16
N PRO A 277 5.17 -15.90 47.12
CA PRO A 277 6.00 -16.38 48.22
C PRO A 277 5.13 -17.12 49.24
N GLN A 278 5.42 -18.39 49.45
CA GLN A 278 4.88 -19.19 50.57
C GLN A 278 5.41 -18.69 51.91
N PRO A 279 4.58 -18.61 52.97
CA PRO A 279 5.01 -18.22 54.29
C PRO A 279 5.71 -19.39 54.98
N HIS A 280 6.92 -19.18 55.43
CA HIS A 280 7.60 -20.08 56.36
C HIS A 280 7.07 -19.85 57.77
N SER A 281 6.58 -20.93 58.35
CA SER A 281 6.28 -21.12 59.78
C SER A 281 7.53 -21.20 60.62
#